data_8a59a86dd714e2d25468fcef13426dab
#
_entry.id   8a59a86dd714e2d25468fcef13426dab
#
_cell.length_a   1.000
_cell.length_b   1.000
_cell.length_c   1.000
_cell.angle_alpha   90.00
_cell.angle_beta   90.00
_cell.angle_gamma   90.00
#
_symmetry.space_group_name_H-M   'P 1'
#
loop_
_entity.id
_entity.type
_entity.pdbx_description
1 polymer ?
#
loop_
_entity_poly.entity_id
_entity_poly.type
_entity_poly.pdbx_seq_one_letter_code
_entity_poly.pdbx_strand_id
1 'polypeptide(L)'
;MNLDNKTIFVSGANRGIGKAIVEALLKHKVKKVYAAARKTEDLPNFNDPRVVAVKLDVTDATQIKAAAAQASDTDVLINNAGALGFASVVSGAVDVIRNDMQVNYFGTLQMVQAFVPVLEKRNGAAIANLISIVGLASMAGIGGYSASKAALYSATQAMRTELKAKNIAVHGIFPGPIDTDMAKEFDMPKTSAAVTAENILRGIIAGTEDIFPDPMSAELSQLWAKDPKGLEKQFASM
;
A
#
# COMPACT_ATOMS: atom_id res chain seq x y z
N MET A 1 11.83 2.36 -12.93
CA MET A 1 12.81 3.25 -12.28
C MET A 1 13.98 2.45 -11.69
N ASN A 2 15.12 3.08 -11.31
CA ASN A 2 16.17 2.40 -10.55
C ASN A 2 16.02 2.79 -9.05
N LEU A 3 16.19 1.83 -8.14
CA LEU A 3 16.16 2.07 -6.69
C LEU A 3 17.55 2.39 -6.09
N ASP A 4 18.63 2.25 -6.85
CA ASP A 4 19.99 2.53 -6.37
C ASP A 4 20.12 3.99 -5.91
N ASN A 5 20.70 4.18 -4.75
CA ASN A 5 20.87 5.46 -4.07
C ASN A 5 19.56 6.24 -3.80
N LYS A 6 18.38 5.58 -3.88
CA LYS A 6 17.11 6.18 -3.53
C LYS A 6 16.82 6.09 -2.03
N THR A 7 16.10 7.08 -1.53
CA THR A 7 15.51 7.09 -0.19
C THR A 7 14.03 6.72 -0.29
N ILE A 8 13.62 5.69 0.43
CA ILE A 8 12.25 5.15 0.36
C ILE A 8 11.56 5.33 1.72
N PHE A 9 10.32 5.78 1.70
CA PHE A 9 9.45 5.84 2.87
C PHE A 9 8.40 4.73 2.80
N VAL A 10 8.28 3.91 3.86
CA VAL A 10 7.30 2.82 3.94
C VAL A 10 6.43 3.01 5.18
N SER A 11 5.12 3.24 4.99
CA SER A 11 4.18 3.28 6.09
C SER A 11 3.69 1.89 6.49
N GLY A 12 3.42 1.66 7.80
CA GLY A 12 2.99 0.35 8.29
C GLY A 12 4.07 -0.73 8.17
N ALA A 13 5.32 -0.37 8.45
CA ALA A 13 6.50 -1.22 8.25
C ALA A 13 6.78 -2.21 9.40
N ASN A 14 5.94 -2.27 10.44
CA ASN A 14 6.18 -3.10 11.61
C ASN A 14 5.88 -4.59 11.43
N ARG A 15 5.04 -4.97 10.46
CA ARG A 15 4.65 -6.36 10.18
C ARG A 15 4.18 -6.56 8.74
N GLY A 16 3.89 -7.82 8.39
CA GLY A 16 3.25 -8.19 7.13
C GLY A 16 4.00 -7.72 5.90
N ILE A 17 3.26 -7.21 4.91
CA ILE A 17 3.82 -6.75 3.63
C ILE A 17 4.78 -5.58 3.84
N GLY A 18 4.47 -4.63 4.72
CA GLY A 18 5.33 -3.46 4.97
C GLY A 18 6.70 -3.83 5.52
N LYS A 19 6.77 -4.75 6.49
CA LYS A 19 8.04 -5.31 6.97
C LYS A 19 8.80 -5.99 5.83
N ALA A 20 8.12 -6.85 5.07
CA ALA A 20 8.75 -7.58 3.96
C ALA A 20 9.26 -6.64 2.86
N ILE A 21 8.57 -5.51 2.59
CA ILE A 21 9.04 -4.49 1.65
C ILE A 21 10.34 -3.86 2.16
N VAL A 22 10.45 -3.52 3.46
CA VAL A 22 11.70 -3.00 4.02
C VAL A 22 12.82 -4.03 3.86
N GLU A 23 12.58 -5.29 4.23
CA GLU A 23 13.56 -6.38 4.09
C GLU A 23 13.99 -6.60 2.62
N ALA A 24 13.06 -6.51 1.67
CA ALA A 24 13.36 -6.62 0.25
C ALA A 24 14.18 -5.41 -0.25
N LEU A 25 13.83 -4.18 0.17
CA LEU A 25 14.59 -2.97 -0.16
C LEU A 25 16.04 -3.04 0.29
N LEU A 26 16.32 -3.64 1.45
CA LEU A 26 17.68 -3.77 1.99
C LEU A 26 18.57 -4.70 1.16
N LYS A 27 18.02 -5.54 0.31
CA LYS A 27 18.77 -6.33 -0.69
C LYS A 27 19.20 -5.51 -1.90
N HIS A 28 18.63 -4.33 -2.11
CA HIS A 28 19.03 -3.37 -3.14
C HIS A 28 20.03 -2.35 -2.59
N LYS A 29 20.70 -1.60 -3.47
CA LYS A 29 21.64 -0.53 -3.11
C LYS A 29 20.90 0.77 -2.77
N VAL A 30 19.82 0.68 -1.99
CA VAL A 30 19.08 1.87 -1.54
C VAL A 30 19.94 2.70 -0.60
N LYS A 31 19.76 4.03 -0.61
CA LYS A 31 20.47 4.94 0.27
C LYS A 31 19.90 4.89 1.69
N LYS A 32 18.59 4.88 1.82
CA LYS A 32 17.90 4.95 3.12
C LYS A 32 16.48 4.39 3.01
N VAL A 33 15.97 3.82 4.08
CA VAL A 33 14.59 3.41 4.23
C VAL A 33 14.02 4.01 5.52
N TYR A 34 13.03 4.88 5.40
CA TYR A 34 12.22 5.31 6.52
C TYR A 34 11.15 4.25 6.76
N ALA A 35 11.27 3.53 7.86
CA ALA A 35 10.30 2.52 8.29
C ALA A 35 9.35 3.14 9.32
N ALA A 36 8.06 3.33 8.94
CA ALA A 36 7.11 4.03 9.78
C ALA A 36 6.09 3.09 10.41
N ALA A 37 5.81 3.30 11.70
CA ALA A 37 4.80 2.60 12.47
C ALA A 37 4.20 3.52 13.56
N ARG A 38 2.98 3.17 14.06
CA ARG A 38 2.34 3.92 15.15
C ARG A 38 3.18 3.95 16.44
N LYS A 39 3.87 2.86 16.70
CA LYS A 39 4.83 2.72 17.78
C LYS A 39 6.15 2.26 17.17
N THR A 40 7.20 3.02 17.37
CA THR A 40 8.53 2.70 16.81
C THR A 40 9.15 1.47 17.45
N GLU A 41 8.80 1.17 18.70
CA GLU A 41 9.19 -0.04 19.43
C GLU A 41 8.60 -1.34 18.83
N ASP A 42 7.52 -1.24 18.06
CA ASP A 42 6.93 -2.38 17.34
C ASP A 42 7.66 -2.70 16.02
N LEU A 43 8.59 -1.83 15.59
CA LEU A 43 9.39 -2.11 14.39
C LEU A 43 10.39 -3.22 14.68
N PRO A 44 10.56 -4.21 13.78
CA PRO A 44 11.60 -5.21 13.94
C PRO A 44 12.98 -4.56 13.87
N ASN A 45 13.94 -5.16 14.56
CA ASN A 45 15.32 -4.78 14.37
C ASN A 45 15.79 -5.29 13.00
N PHE A 46 15.90 -4.41 12.02
CA PHE A 46 16.36 -4.76 10.67
C PHE A 46 17.89 -4.96 10.60
N ASN A 47 18.64 -4.66 11.66
CA ASN A 47 20.10 -4.77 11.73
C ASN A 47 20.84 -4.10 10.54
N ASP A 48 20.29 -3.00 10.03
CA ASP A 48 20.83 -2.26 8.90
C ASP A 48 20.79 -0.75 9.20
N PRO A 49 21.95 -0.06 9.19
CA PRO A 49 22.02 1.37 9.52
C PRO A 49 21.30 2.28 8.53
N ARG A 50 20.90 1.76 7.37
CA ARG A 50 20.11 2.50 6.40
C ARG A 50 18.65 2.68 6.83
N VAL A 51 18.17 1.90 7.81
CA VAL A 51 16.78 1.98 8.29
C VAL A 51 16.65 3.04 9.37
N VAL A 52 15.74 3.97 9.17
CA VAL A 52 15.38 5.03 10.11
C VAL A 52 13.94 4.83 10.57
N ALA A 53 13.74 4.63 11.86
CA ALA A 53 12.41 4.50 12.45
C ALA A 53 11.66 5.84 12.46
N VAL A 54 10.38 5.83 12.09
CA VAL A 54 9.48 6.99 12.10
C VAL A 54 8.20 6.66 12.83
N LYS A 55 7.83 7.49 13.82
CA LYS A 55 6.50 7.38 14.46
C LYS A 55 5.44 7.98 13.52
N LEU A 56 4.44 7.18 13.15
CA LEU A 56 3.40 7.60 12.25
C LEU A 56 2.08 6.86 12.48
N ASP A 57 1.05 7.60 12.83
CA ASP A 57 -0.33 7.23 12.62
C ASP A 57 -0.86 7.98 11.40
N VAL A 58 -1.28 7.26 10.36
CA VAL A 58 -1.78 7.85 9.11
C VAL A 58 -3.15 8.54 9.27
N THR A 59 -3.76 8.46 10.44
CA THR A 59 -4.98 9.20 10.79
C THR A 59 -4.70 10.51 11.54
N ASP A 60 -3.44 10.77 11.89
CA ASP A 60 -3.01 11.96 12.62
C ASP A 60 -2.25 12.93 11.68
N ALA A 61 -2.91 14.01 11.31
CA ALA A 61 -2.35 15.02 10.40
C ALA A 61 -1.06 15.67 10.93
N THR A 62 -0.89 15.76 12.25
CA THR A 62 0.32 16.33 12.88
C THR A 62 1.50 15.39 12.71
N GLN A 63 1.30 14.08 12.95
CA GLN A 63 2.34 13.07 12.76
C GLN A 63 2.71 12.92 11.27
N ILE A 64 1.73 13.00 10.36
CA ILE A 64 2.00 12.98 8.90
C ILE A 64 2.89 14.15 8.50
N LYS A 65 2.59 15.38 8.95
CA LYS A 65 3.43 16.56 8.66
C LYS A 65 4.84 16.42 9.24
N ALA A 66 4.95 15.93 10.47
CA ALA A 66 6.25 15.68 11.11
C ALA A 66 7.06 14.62 10.35
N ALA A 67 6.42 13.53 9.91
CA ALA A 67 7.05 12.47 9.13
C ALA A 67 7.56 12.99 7.78
N ALA A 68 6.77 13.79 7.06
CA ALA A 68 7.20 14.39 5.79
C ALA A 68 8.37 15.38 5.97
N ALA A 69 8.38 16.13 7.06
CA ALA A 69 9.49 17.04 7.40
C ALA A 69 10.77 16.25 7.76
N GLN A 70 10.66 15.19 8.57
CA GLN A 70 11.77 14.30 8.92
C GLN A 70 12.35 13.59 7.69
N ALA A 71 11.47 13.14 6.78
CA ALA A 71 11.82 12.37 5.60
C ALA A 71 11.87 13.25 4.32
N SER A 72 12.40 14.47 4.44
CA SER A 72 12.44 15.47 3.36
C SER A 72 13.35 15.09 2.18
N ASP A 73 14.08 13.99 2.27
CA ASP A 73 14.92 13.43 1.21
C ASP A 73 14.29 12.18 0.54
N THR A 74 13.00 11.92 0.76
CA THR A 74 12.28 10.78 0.17
C THR A 74 12.18 10.89 -1.34
N ASP A 75 12.55 9.83 -2.04
CA ASP A 75 12.37 9.66 -3.50
C ASP A 75 11.15 8.81 -3.83
N VAL A 76 10.82 7.81 -2.99
CA VAL A 76 9.70 6.89 -3.21
C VAL A 76 8.85 6.79 -1.94
N LEU A 77 7.56 7.07 -2.05
CA LEU A 77 6.58 6.90 -0.98
C LEU A 77 5.78 5.62 -1.19
N ILE A 78 5.87 4.67 -0.27
CA ILE A 78 5.08 3.44 -0.27
C ILE A 78 4.02 3.53 0.84
N ASN A 79 2.79 3.79 0.44
CA ASN A 79 1.62 3.82 1.31
C ASN A 79 1.10 2.40 1.53
N ASN A 80 1.64 1.72 2.55
CA ASN A 80 1.27 0.36 2.90
C ASN A 80 0.39 0.28 4.17
N ALA A 81 0.42 1.27 5.05
CA ALA A 81 -0.44 1.27 6.23
C ALA A 81 -1.91 1.06 5.85
N GLY A 82 -2.58 0.14 6.54
CA GLY A 82 -3.97 -0.19 6.27
C GLY A 82 -4.65 -0.89 7.44
N ALA A 83 -5.97 -0.86 7.44
CA ALA A 83 -6.84 -1.58 8.35
C ALA A 83 -7.81 -2.44 7.55
N LEU A 84 -8.21 -3.56 8.13
CA LEU A 84 -9.25 -4.46 7.63
C LEU A 84 -10.25 -4.72 8.74
N GLY A 85 -11.46 -4.18 8.57
CA GLY A 85 -12.60 -4.45 9.43
C GLY A 85 -13.47 -5.56 8.83
N PHE A 86 -13.78 -6.56 9.63
CA PHE A 86 -14.75 -7.58 9.27
C PHE A 86 -16.15 -7.07 9.60
N ALA A 87 -16.74 -6.34 8.64
CA ALA A 87 -18.07 -5.76 8.80
C ALA A 87 -18.90 -5.90 7.52
N SER A 88 -20.08 -6.49 7.68
CA SER A 88 -21.10 -6.50 6.63
C SER A 88 -21.58 -5.06 6.36
N VAL A 89 -21.73 -4.69 5.11
CA VAL A 89 -22.29 -3.37 4.72
C VAL A 89 -23.77 -3.23 5.04
N VAL A 90 -24.47 -4.36 5.24
CA VAL A 90 -25.90 -4.39 5.52
C VAL A 90 -26.19 -4.36 7.03
N SER A 91 -25.41 -5.09 7.83
CA SER A 91 -25.68 -5.30 9.25
C SER A 91 -24.48 -5.02 10.18
N GLY A 92 -23.31 -4.71 9.64
CA GLY A 92 -22.11 -4.44 10.42
C GLY A 92 -22.11 -3.05 11.04
N ALA A 93 -21.26 -2.85 12.05
CA ALA A 93 -21.09 -1.56 12.70
C ALA A 93 -20.47 -0.54 11.73
N VAL A 94 -21.15 0.59 11.53
CA VAL A 94 -20.71 1.68 10.64
C VAL A 94 -19.34 2.24 11.06
N ASP A 95 -19.02 2.24 12.33
CA ASP A 95 -17.72 2.74 12.84
C ASP A 95 -16.54 1.87 12.38
N VAL A 96 -16.74 0.56 12.20
CA VAL A 96 -15.73 -0.34 11.61
C VAL A 96 -15.47 0.05 10.16
N ILE A 97 -16.54 0.26 9.39
CA ILE A 97 -16.46 0.71 7.98
C ILE A 97 -15.81 2.10 7.88
N ARG A 98 -16.20 3.01 8.79
CA ARG A 98 -15.61 4.35 8.87
C ARG A 98 -14.10 4.29 9.16
N ASN A 99 -13.66 3.40 10.05
CA ASN A 99 -12.25 3.20 10.33
C ASN A 99 -11.48 2.71 9.10
N ASP A 100 -12.03 1.78 8.32
CA ASP A 100 -11.41 1.33 7.07
C ASP A 100 -11.24 2.49 6.08
N MET A 101 -12.25 3.32 5.91
CA MET A 101 -12.17 4.53 5.07
C MET A 101 -11.15 5.53 5.62
N GLN A 102 -11.13 5.76 6.93
CA GLN A 102 -10.23 6.72 7.57
C GLN A 102 -8.76 6.33 7.39
N VAL A 103 -8.44 5.05 7.59
CA VAL A 103 -7.05 4.57 7.48
C VAL A 103 -6.64 4.38 6.02
N ASN A 104 -7.43 3.62 5.24
CA ASN A 104 -7.00 3.16 3.93
C ASN A 104 -7.10 4.26 2.86
N TYR A 105 -8.12 5.11 2.95
CA TYR A 105 -8.38 6.14 1.94
C TYR A 105 -7.90 7.51 2.40
N PHE A 106 -8.50 8.08 3.45
CA PHE A 106 -8.16 9.44 3.89
C PHE A 106 -6.73 9.53 4.41
N GLY A 107 -6.24 8.52 5.16
CA GLY A 107 -4.87 8.45 5.60
C GLY A 107 -3.88 8.46 4.44
N THR A 108 -4.14 7.66 3.41
CA THR A 108 -3.30 7.64 2.21
C THR A 108 -3.33 8.98 1.46
N LEU A 109 -4.51 9.61 1.30
CA LEU A 109 -4.60 10.94 0.68
C LEU A 109 -3.78 11.98 1.43
N GLN A 110 -3.88 12.02 2.76
CA GLN A 110 -3.12 12.97 3.59
C GLN A 110 -1.62 12.73 3.48
N MET A 111 -1.18 11.46 3.44
CA MET A 111 0.22 11.09 3.19
C MET A 111 0.69 11.62 1.83
N VAL A 112 -0.06 11.38 0.76
CA VAL A 112 0.27 11.88 -0.58
C VAL A 112 0.37 13.41 -0.58
N GLN A 113 -0.61 14.11 -0.04
CA GLN A 113 -0.62 15.58 0.04
C GLN A 113 0.59 16.15 0.80
N ALA A 114 1.02 15.49 1.89
CA ALA A 114 2.17 15.92 2.66
C ALA A 114 3.50 15.64 1.97
N PHE A 115 3.60 14.52 1.21
CA PHE A 115 4.85 14.13 0.56
C PHE A 115 5.02 14.66 -0.87
N VAL A 116 3.97 15.04 -1.58
CA VAL A 116 4.08 15.62 -2.93
C VAL A 116 5.09 16.79 -2.98
N PRO A 117 5.09 17.77 -2.06
CA PRO A 117 6.09 18.85 -2.07
C PRO A 117 7.54 18.39 -1.84
N VAL A 118 7.73 17.22 -1.23
CA VAL A 118 9.04 16.57 -1.06
C VAL A 118 9.45 15.91 -2.38
N LEU A 119 8.54 15.11 -2.95
CA LEU A 119 8.76 14.32 -4.15
C LEU A 119 8.98 15.18 -5.40
N GLU A 120 8.33 16.34 -5.51
CA GLU A 120 8.53 17.31 -6.61
C GLU A 120 9.98 17.80 -6.75
N LYS A 121 10.74 17.78 -5.65
CA LYS A 121 12.15 18.19 -5.62
C LYS A 121 13.09 17.05 -5.99
N ARG A 122 12.54 15.86 -6.30
CA ARG A 122 13.33 14.64 -6.53
C ARG A 122 13.31 14.26 -8.01
N ASN A 123 14.41 13.74 -8.50
CA ASN A 123 14.47 13.21 -9.86
C ASN A 123 14.05 11.73 -9.86
N GLY A 124 13.04 11.39 -10.65
CA GLY A 124 12.49 10.04 -10.73
C GLY A 124 11.79 9.64 -9.42
N ALA A 125 10.88 10.49 -8.95
CA ALA A 125 10.06 10.22 -7.78
C ALA A 125 8.89 9.28 -8.10
N ALA A 126 8.44 8.54 -7.08
CA ALA A 126 7.27 7.67 -7.22
C ALA A 126 6.42 7.59 -5.94
N ILE A 127 5.14 7.30 -6.14
CA ILE A 127 4.18 6.93 -5.10
C ILE A 127 3.66 5.53 -5.43
N ALA A 128 3.59 4.65 -4.43
CA ALA A 128 3.03 3.33 -4.55
C ALA A 128 1.97 3.13 -3.46
N ASN A 129 0.72 2.91 -3.86
CA ASN A 129 -0.42 2.76 -2.96
C ASN A 129 -0.84 1.30 -2.86
N LEU A 130 -0.81 0.70 -1.66
CA LEU A 130 -1.34 -0.64 -1.43
C LEU A 130 -2.87 -0.60 -1.41
N ILE A 131 -3.45 -1.02 -2.51
CA ILE A 131 -4.88 -1.19 -2.72
C ILE A 131 -5.28 -2.60 -2.23
N SER A 132 -5.85 -3.41 -3.03
CA SER A 132 -6.13 -4.84 -2.91
C SER A 132 -6.92 -5.30 -4.12
N ILE A 133 -6.90 -6.57 -4.43
CA ILE A 133 -7.75 -7.16 -5.48
C ILE A 133 -9.26 -6.95 -5.19
N VAL A 134 -9.65 -6.89 -3.91
CA VAL A 134 -11.06 -6.60 -3.51
C VAL A 134 -11.45 -5.13 -3.70
N GLY A 135 -10.53 -4.28 -4.14
CA GLY A 135 -10.83 -2.93 -4.64
C GLY A 135 -11.36 -2.91 -6.08
N LEU A 136 -11.22 -4.02 -6.82
CA LEU A 136 -11.77 -4.18 -8.18
C LEU A 136 -13.20 -4.72 -8.15
N ALA A 137 -13.49 -5.63 -7.21
CA ALA A 137 -14.84 -6.12 -6.93
C ALA A 137 -14.97 -6.40 -5.43
N SER A 138 -16.14 -6.20 -4.85
CA SER A 138 -16.35 -6.33 -3.41
C SER A 138 -16.55 -7.78 -2.99
N MET A 139 -16.03 -8.13 -1.80
CA MET A 139 -16.27 -9.41 -1.15
C MET A 139 -17.20 -9.21 0.05
N ALA A 140 -18.17 -10.11 0.21
CA ALA A 140 -19.09 -10.11 1.36
C ALA A 140 -18.30 -10.25 2.69
N GLY A 141 -18.84 -9.69 3.78
CA GLY A 141 -18.19 -9.71 5.10
C GLY A 141 -17.06 -8.68 5.29
N ILE A 142 -16.45 -8.19 4.23
CA ILE A 142 -15.42 -7.14 4.23
C ILE A 142 -15.78 -5.98 3.27
N GLY A 143 -17.05 -5.74 3.06
CA GLY A 143 -17.52 -4.75 2.07
C GLY A 143 -17.06 -3.32 2.38
N GLY A 144 -16.95 -2.94 3.65
CA GLY A 144 -16.39 -1.64 4.05
C GLY A 144 -14.92 -1.48 3.66
N TYR A 145 -14.13 -2.52 3.89
CA TYR A 145 -12.74 -2.59 3.44
C TYR A 145 -12.65 -2.51 1.91
N SER A 146 -13.44 -3.32 1.19
CA SER A 146 -13.48 -3.31 -0.28
C SER A 146 -13.81 -1.92 -0.81
N ALA A 147 -14.80 -1.24 -0.23
CA ALA A 147 -15.17 0.13 -0.60
C ALA A 147 -14.01 1.11 -0.38
N SER A 148 -13.27 1.00 0.75
CA SER A 148 -12.12 1.85 1.02
C SER A 148 -10.98 1.65 0.01
N LYS A 149 -10.78 0.41 -0.45
CA LYS A 149 -9.77 0.06 -1.46
C LYS A 149 -10.20 0.45 -2.87
N ALA A 150 -11.48 0.37 -3.20
CA ALA A 150 -12.04 0.90 -4.46
C ALA A 150 -11.91 2.43 -4.52
N ALA A 151 -12.21 3.14 -3.43
CA ALA A 151 -11.99 4.58 -3.33
C ALA A 151 -10.51 4.95 -3.52
N LEU A 152 -9.60 4.21 -2.89
CA LEU A 152 -8.15 4.41 -3.07
C LEU A 152 -7.70 4.13 -4.51
N TYR A 153 -8.26 3.11 -5.17
CA TYR A 153 -7.99 2.85 -6.58
C TYR A 153 -8.40 4.03 -7.48
N SER A 154 -9.63 4.51 -7.32
CA SER A 154 -10.12 5.68 -8.06
C SER A 154 -9.21 6.91 -7.83
N ALA A 155 -8.83 7.20 -6.57
CA ALA A 155 -7.90 8.28 -6.26
C ALA A 155 -6.50 8.05 -6.88
N THR A 156 -6.00 6.81 -6.92
CA THR A 156 -4.70 6.47 -7.52
C THR A 156 -4.69 6.77 -9.02
N GLN A 157 -5.81 6.52 -9.72
CA GLN A 157 -5.97 6.88 -11.14
C GLN A 157 -5.94 8.40 -11.33
N ALA A 158 -6.64 9.17 -10.49
CA ALA A 158 -6.61 10.63 -10.53
C ALA A 158 -5.20 11.18 -10.27
N MET A 159 -4.50 10.65 -9.26
CA MET A 159 -3.11 11.01 -8.94
C MET A 159 -2.16 10.83 -10.14
N ARG A 160 -2.34 9.79 -10.96
CA ARG A 160 -1.51 9.59 -12.17
C ARG A 160 -1.60 10.78 -13.11
N THR A 161 -2.80 11.28 -13.33
CA THR A 161 -3.02 12.45 -14.20
C THR A 161 -2.50 13.73 -13.57
N GLU A 162 -2.83 13.98 -12.30
CA GLU A 162 -2.48 15.22 -11.58
C GLU A 162 -0.97 15.36 -11.35
N LEU A 163 -0.25 14.25 -11.15
CA LEU A 163 1.18 14.25 -10.84
C LEU A 163 2.09 14.04 -12.06
N LYS A 164 1.51 13.78 -13.25
CA LYS A 164 2.26 13.57 -14.49
C LYS A 164 3.17 14.75 -14.83
N ALA A 165 2.63 15.99 -14.74
CA ALA A 165 3.40 17.20 -15.02
C ALA A 165 4.53 17.46 -13.98
N LYS A 166 4.46 16.80 -12.81
CA LYS A 166 5.46 16.87 -11.74
C LYS A 166 6.51 15.75 -11.83
N ASN A 167 6.45 14.93 -12.87
CA ASN A 167 7.33 13.76 -13.07
C ASN A 167 7.34 12.79 -11.88
N ILE A 168 6.20 12.61 -11.21
CA ILE A 168 6.00 11.65 -10.12
C ILE A 168 5.20 10.48 -10.69
N ALA A 169 5.82 9.29 -10.73
CA ALA A 169 5.13 8.06 -11.12
C ALA A 169 4.17 7.59 -10.02
N VAL A 170 3.02 7.02 -10.38
CA VAL A 170 2.04 6.52 -9.40
C VAL A 170 1.65 5.09 -9.71
N HIS A 171 1.92 4.19 -8.77
CA HIS A 171 1.66 2.77 -8.84
C HIS A 171 0.50 2.38 -7.92
N GLY A 172 -0.46 1.63 -8.44
CA GLY A 172 -1.46 0.90 -7.66
C GLY A 172 -0.98 -0.53 -7.44
N ILE A 173 -1.03 -1.03 -6.20
CA ILE A 173 -0.62 -2.39 -5.86
C ILE A 173 -1.84 -3.15 -5.37
N PHE A 174 -2.14 -4.29 -5.99
CA PHE A 174 -3.37 -5.05 -5.78
C PHE A 174 -3.07 -6.46 -5.26
N PRO A 175 -2.58 -6.64 -4.02
CA PRO A 175 -2.38 -7.97 -3.50
C PRO A 175 -3.70 -8.72 -3.31
N GLY A 176 -3.65 -10.03 -3.52
CA GLY A 176 -4.63 -10.98 -3.05
C GLY A 176 -4.40 -11.35 -1.58
N PRO A 177 -4.75 -12.58 -1.15
CA PRO A 177 -4.48 -13.08 0.19
C PRO A 177 -2.98 -13.31 0.40
N ILE A 178 -2.39 -12.55 1.31
CA ILE A 178 -0.96 -12.65 1.66
C ILE A 178 -0.84 -13.22 3.07
N ASP A 179 0.11 -14.12 3.28
CA ASP A 179 0.37 -14.74 4.57
C ASP A 179 0.88 -13.71 5.59
N THR A 180 -0.05 -13.15 6.31
CA THR A 180 0.12 -12.09 7.31
C THR A 180 -0.98 -12.21 8.36
N ASP A 181 -0.79 -11.55 9.51
CA ASP A 181 -1.83 -11.48 10.56
C ASP A 181 -3.17 -10.95 10.04
N MET A 182 -3.14 -10.01 9.08
CA MET A 182 -4.35 -9.41 8.51
C MET A 182 -5.21 -10.43 7.74
N ALA A 183 -4.59 -11.39 7.09
CA ALA A 183 -5.26 -12.43 6.31
C ALA A 183 -5.46 -13.74 7.07
N LYS A 184 -5.19 -13.78 8.38
CA LYS A 184 -5.22 -15.00 9.19
C LYS A 184 -6.57 -15.72 9.14
N GLU A 185 -7.66 -14.94 9.15
CA GLU A 185 -9.04 -15.46 9.17
C GLU A 185 -9.51 -16.05 7.81
N PHE A 186 -8.78 -15.79 6.72
CA PHE A 186 -9.16 -16.33 5.42
C PHE A 186 -8.61 -17.74 5.25
N ASP A 187 -9.50 -18.72 4.99
CA ASP A 187 -9.15 -20.11 4.68
C ASP A 187 -9.00 -20.28 3.16
N MET A 188 -7.87 -19.79 2.64
CA MET A 188 -7.53 -19.89 1.22
C MET A 188 -6.01 -19.88 1.02
N PRO A 189 -5.50 -20.34 -0.13
CA PRO A 189 -4.07 -20.28 -0.44
C PRO A 189 -3.54 -18.83 -0.35
N LYS A 190 -2.42 -18.65 0.33
CA LYS A 190 -1.78 -17.35 0.56
C LYS A 190 -0.37 -17.34 -0.03
N THR A 191 -0.01 -16.22 -0.62
CA THR A 191 1.38 -15.98 -1.03
C THR A 191 2.17 -15.40 0.15
N SER A 192 3.43 -15.79 0.31
CA SER A 192 4.27 -15.24 1.38
C SER A 192 4.50 -13.73 1.21
N ALA A 193 4.58 -13.01 2.33
CA ALA A 193 4.85 -11.56 2.31
C ALA A 193 6.19 -11.24 1.62
N ALA A 194 7.19 -12.11 1.75
CA ALA A 194 8.51 -11.93 1.13
C ALA A 194 8.42 -11.98 -0.41
N VAL A 195 7.75 -12.98 -0.98
CA VAL A 195 7.55 -13.09 -2.45
C VAL A 195 6.72 -11.90 -2.96
N THR A 196 5.68 -11.53 -2.23
CA THR A 196 4.83 -10.38 -2.57
C THR A 196 5.64 -9.08 -2.60
N ALA A 197 6.49 -8.83 -1.60
CA ALA A 197 7.35 -7.65 -1.54
C ALA A 197 8.33 -7.58 -2.71
N GLU A 198 9.00 -8.68 -3.05
CA GLU A 198 9.91 -8.75 -4.21
C GLU A 198 9.18 -8.43 -5.52
N ASN A 199 7.96 -8.96 -5.71
CA ASN A 199 7.16 -8.69 -6.91
C ASN A 199 6.65 -7.24 -6.96
N ILE A 200 6.31 -6.64 -5.81
CA ILE A 200 5.97 -5.21 -5.70
C ILE A 200 7.16 -4.36 -6.17
N LEU A 201 8.36 -4.60 -5.63
CA LEU A 201 9.54 -3.83 -6.01
C LEU A 201 9.88 -4.03 -7.49
N ARG A 202 9.74 -5.24 -8.02
CA ARG A 202 9.92 -5.52 -9.46
C ARG A 202 8.96 -4.70 -10.31
N GLY A 203 7.68 -4.62 -9.93
CA GLY A 203 6.68 -3.81 -10.63
C GLY A 203 6.99 -2.31 -10.58
N ILE A 204 7.41 -1.78 -9.42
CA ILE A 204 7.83 -0.38 -9.27
C ILE A 204 9.05 -0.09 -10.16
N ILE A 205 10.07 -0.96 -10.14
CA ILE A 205 11.28 -0.83 -10.97
C ILE A 205 10.92 -0.84 -12.46
N ALA A 206 10.01 -1.73 -12.88
CA ALA A 206 9.53 -1.82 -14.25
C ALA A 206 8.67 -0.63 -14.71
N GLY A 207 8.19 0.20 -13.77
CA GLY A 207 7.29 1.32 -14.08
C GLY A 207 5.84 0.87 -14.34
N THR A 208 5.44 -0.30 -13.85
CA THR A 208 4.10 -0.85 -14.02
C THR A 208 3.09 -0.02 -13.22
N GLU A 209 2.04 0.47 -13.86
CA GLU A 209 1.04 1.32 -13.20
C GLU A 209 0.16 0.53 -12.21
N ASP A 210 -0.34 -0.65 -12.63
CA ASP A 210 -1.15 -1.55 -11.79
C ASP A 210 -0.39 -2.87 -11.56
N ILE A 211 0.08 -3.09 -10.33
CA ILE A 211 0.93 -4.20 -9.94
C ILE A 211 0.08 -5.26 -9.22
N PHE A 212 0.05 -6.46 -9.78
CA PHE A 212 -0.60 -7.64 -9.20
C PHE A 212 0.50 -8.60 -8.70
N PRO A 213 0.88 -8.54 -7.42
CA PRO A 213 2.16 -9.09 -6.95
C PRO A 213 2.13 -10.58 -6.61
N ASP A 214 0.99 -11.26 -6.73
CA ASP A 214 0.81 -12.66 -6.42
C ASP A 214 -0.02 -13.39 -7.49
N PRO A 215 0.05 -14.74 -7.58
CA PRO A 215 -0.62 -15.49 -8.63
C PRO A 215 -2.13 -15.26 -8.67
N MET A 216 -2.79 -15.21 -7.49
CA MET A 216 -4.24 -15.03 -7.43
C MET A 216 -4.64 -13.64 -7.94
N SER A 217 -3.96 -12.59 -7.48
CA SER A 217 -4.28 -11.23 -7.95
C SER A 217 -4.01 -11.07 -9.45
N ALA A 218 -2.95 -11.69 -9.99
CA ALA A 218 -2.66 -11.68 -11.41
C ALA A 218 -3.75 -12.38 -12.25
N GLU A 219 -4.25 -13.53 -11.80
CA GLU A 219 -5.36 -14.27 -12.44
C GLU A 219 -6.66 -13.45 -12.40
N LEU A 220 -7.04 -12.98 -11.20
CA LEU A 220 -8.28 -12.23 -11.02
C LEU A 220 -8.28 -10.89 -11.76
N SER A 221 -7.11 -10.26 -11.94
CA SER A 221 -6.99 -9.05 -12.76
C SER A 221 -7.31 -9.31 -14.24
N GLN A 222 -6.93 -10.46 -14.77
CA GLN A 222 -7.24 -10.86 -16.14
C GLN A 222 -8.75 -11.13 -16.30
N LEU A 223 -9.37 -11.75 -15.30
CA LEU A 223 -10.82 -11.94 -15.28
C LEU A 223 -11.53 -10.58 -15.25
N TRP A 224 -11.13 -9.69 -14.34
CA TRP A 224 -11.71 -8.34 -14.23
C TRP A 224 -11.61 -7.55 -15.55
N ALA A 225 -10.46 -7.62 -16.24
CA ALA A 225 -10.26 -6.93 -17.50
C ALA A 225 -11.19 -7.43 -18.62
N LYS A 226 -11.60 -8.71 -18.58
CA LYS A 226 -12.47 -9.34 -19.60
C LYS A 226 -13.94 -9.32 -19.21
N ASP A 227 -14.22 -9.58 -17.94
CA ASP A 227 -15.58 -9.74 -17.39
C ASP A 227 -15.62 -9.25 -15.93
N PRO A 228 -15.74 -7.92 -15.69
CA PRO A 228 -15.87 -7.38 -14.34
C PRO A 228 -17.02 -7.99 -13.54
N LYS A 229 -18.12 -8.34 -14.22
CA LYS A 229 -19.30 -8.97 -13.59
C LYS A 229 -19.03 -10.43 -13.21
N GLY A 230 -18.18 -11.12 -13.96
CA GLY A 230 -17.70 -12.46 -13.63
C GLY A 230 -16.88 -12.43 -12.36
N LEU A 231 -15.99 -11.46 -12.17
CA LEU A 231 -15.22 -11.29 -10.93
C LEU A 231 -16.13 -11.02 -9.72
N GLU A 232 -17.13 -10.14 -9.86
CA GLU A 232 -18.12 -9.89 -8.80
C GLU A 232 -18.84 -11.18 -8.38
N LYS A 233 -19.29 -12.00 -9.34
CA LYS A 233 -19.95 -13.29 -9.07
C LYS A 233 -18.99 -14.28 -8.39
N GLN A 234 -17.74 -14.31 -8.80
CA GLN A 234 -16.74 -15.17 -8.16
C GLN A 234 -16.53 -14.80 -6.70
N PHE A 235 -16.39 -13.51 -6.38
CA PHE A 235 -16.26 -13.06 -4.99
C PHE A 235 -17.54 -13.25 -4.16
N ALA A 236 -18.71 -13.23 -4.79
CA ALA A 236 -19.96 -13.52 -4.11
C ALA A 236 -20.11 -15.02 -3.70
N SER A 237 -19.31 -15.91 -4.30
CA SER A 237 -19.31 -17.35 -4.00
C SER A 237 -18.21 -17.77 -3.02
N MET A 238 -17.33 -16.87 -2.60
CA MET A 238 -16.29 -17.07 -1.60
C MET A 238 -16.78 -16.66 -0.21
#